data_eb1a80c9e5afd95a35ffd989faa595a3
#
_entry.id   eb1a80c9e5afd95a35ffd989faa595a3
#
_cell.length_a   1.000
_cell.length_b   1.000
_cell.length_c   1.000
_cell.angle_alpha   90.00
_cell.angle_beta   90.00
_cell.angle_gamma   90.00
#
_symmetry.space_group_name_H-M   'P 1'
#
loop_
_entity.id
_entity.type
_entity.pdbx_description
1 polymer ?
#
loop_
_entity_poly.entity_id
_entity_poly.type
_entity_poly.pdbx_seq_one_letter_code
_entity_poly.pdbx_strand_id
1 'polypeptide(L)'
;MATQTVNANKVKSPMSLLIVLMAGLFLAILNQTLLNVAMPHLMTEFGVSATTIQWLTTGYMLVNGVLIPLSAFLITRFGQRSLFLVAMICFTLGTLVCGMAPNFSTMLIGRLIQAVGGGILQPLVMTTILFIFPPESRGKGMGIFGLAMMFAPAVGPTLSGWIIEHYTWRIMFYGLVPIGALVIILALFLFKNMVEPQKIKLDTLGAFLSIIGFASLLYGVSEAGSDGWSDPIVLSTVIIGVIAIAAFVVQQLRAEEPMLDFRVFKYDIFSLSSIINIIITVALYTGMFLLPIYLQNLVGFTALQSGLLLLPGAIVMLIMSPISGILFDKFGPRPLAIIGLLITVVTTFQYTKLTIDTSYTHIMLVYAIRAFGMSLLMMPVMTAGMNQLPARLNSHGTAMSNTLRQISGSIGTSLITTIYTNRTTFHYSQIADKTNTADPTFMHSFQNAVSSIMVNMNVSLDTAKTYVYSHIYKHAMLDSNVMGINDAFMWATLFSVAGVILSLFLRDVRKDKKRAEKKKKEELSLLPAPKEVKES
;
A
#
# COMPACT_ATOMS: atom_id res chain seq x y z
N MET A 1 -1.71 -37.12 -3.72
CA MET A 1 -1.27 -35.70 -3.79
C MET A 1 -0.44 -35.51 -5.05
N ALA A 2 -1.01 -34.94 -6.10
CA ALA A 2 -0.32 -34.72 -7.38
C ALA A 2 0.79 -33.70 -7.20
N THR A 3 2.01 -34.09 -7.50
CA THR A 3 3.18 -33.19 -7.61
C THR A 3 2.85 -32.16 -8.72
N GLN A 4 2.70 -30.89 -8.35
CA GLN A 4 2.57 -29.79 -9.32
C GLN A 4 3.85 -29.74 -10.15
N THR A 5 3.82 -30.37 -11.31
CA THR A 5 4.92 -30.26 -12.29
C THR A 5 4.86 -28.86 -12.91
N VAL A 6 5.75 -27.99 -12.46
CA VAL A 6 5.96 -26.67 -13.04
C VAL A 6 6.60 -26.85 -14.42
N ASN A 7 5.82 -26.67 -15.49
CA ASN A 7 6.30 -26.72 -16.86
C ASN A 7 6.92 -25.35 -17.26
N ALA A 8 8.07 -25.03 -16.67
CA ALA A 8 8.83 -23.80 -16.99
C ALA A 8 9.21 -23.68 -18.49
N ASN A 9 9.28 -24.81 -19.21
CA ASN A 9 9.61 -24.87 -20.63
C ASN A 9 8.49 -24.42 -21.60
N LYS A 10 7.29 -24.10 -21.11
CA LYS A 10 6.17 -23.70 -21.99
C LYS A 10 6.16 -22.20 -22.35
N VAL A 11 6.99 -21.37 -21.74
CA VAL A 11 6.99 -19.91 -22.00
C VAL A 11 8.09 -19.57 -23.01
N LYS A 12 7.68 -19.24 -24.25
CA LYS A 12 8.60 -18.85 -25.35
C LYS A 12 9.44 -17.61 -25.02
N SER A 13 8.97 -16.70 -24.17
CA SER A 13 9.69 -15.49 -23.74
C SER A 13 9.19 -15.05 -22.36
N PRO A 14 9.89 -15.44 -21.27
CA PRO A 14 9.53 -15.04 -19.89
C PRO A 14 9.49 -13.52 -19.69
N MET A 15 10.38 -12.79 -20.38
CA MET A 15 10.48 -11.34 -20.28
C MET A 15 9.28 -10.62 -20.91
N SER A 16 8.80 -11.06 -22.06
CA SER A 16 7.62 -10.47 -22.73
C SER A 16 6.37 -10.66 -21.88
N LEU A 17 6.21 -11.84 -21.27
CA LEU A 17 5.12 -12.10 -20.35
C LEU A 17 5.18 -11.20 -19.12
N LEU A 18 6.39 -11.03 -18.55
CA LEU A 18 6.59 -10.16 -17.39
C LEU A 18 6.21 -8.71 -17.71
N ILE A 19 6.57 -8.20 -18.89
CA ILE A 19 6.23 -6.83 -19.32
C ILE A 19 4.70 -6.66 -19.37
N VAL A 20 3.98 -7.60 -19.96
CA VAL A 20 2.50 -7.55 -20.06
C VAL A 20 1.85 -7.57 -18.67
N LEU A 21 2.33 -8.44 -17.78
CA LEU A 21 1.85 -8.53 -16.41
C LEU A 21 2.10 -7.23 -15.63
N MET A 22 3.31 -6.67 -15.80
CA MET A 22 3.68 -5.42 -15.15
C MET A 22 2.89 -4.23 -15.66
N ALA A 23 2.63 -4.17 -16.97
CA ALA A 23 1.80 -3.12 -17.56
C ALA A 23 0.38 -3.15 -16.98
N GLY A 24 -0.26 -4.33 -16.90
CA GLY A 24 -1.59 -4.47 -16.31
C GLY A 24 -1.63 -4.07 -14.84
N LEU A 25 -0.65 -4.50 -14.05
CA LEU A 25 -0.54 -4.15 -12.64
C LEU A 25 -0.30 -2.64 -12.46
N PHE A 26 0.60 -2.07 -13.25
CA PHE A 26 0.92 -0.64 -13.20
C PHE A 26 -0.33 0.21 -13.49
N LEU A 27 -1.11 -0.14 -14.51
CA LEU A 27 -2.35 0.55 -14.84
C LEU A 27 -3.36 0.51 -13.68
N ALA A 28 -3.50 -0.65 -13.02
CA ALA A 28 -4.43 -0.80 -11.91
C ALA A 28 -4.03 0.07 -10.71
N ILE A 29 -2.74 0.11 -10.37
CA ILE A 29 -2.23 0.90 -9.24
C ILE A 29 -2.25 2.40 -9.58
N LEU A 30 -1.84 2.77 -10.79
CA LEU A 30 -1.85 4.16 -11.24
C LEU A 30 -3.26 4.73 -11.18
N ASN A 31 -4.25 4.01 -11.71
CA ASN A 31 -5.65 4.44 -11.70
C ASN A 31 -6.18 4.67 -10.28
N GLN A 32 -5.78 3.85 -9.31
CA GLN A 32 -6.18 4.02 -7.91
C GLN A 32 -5.72 5.37 -7.34
N THR A 33 -4.53 5.84 -7.73
CA THR A 33 -3.93 7.07 -7.21
C THR A 33 -4.34 8.33 -7.99
N LEU A 34 -4.63 8.20 -9.29
CA LEU A 34 -5.11 9.32 -10.13
C LEU A 34 -6.40 9.93 -9.57
N LEU A 35 -7.32 9.08 -9.08
CA LEU A 35 -8.64 9.53 -8.62
C LEU A 35 -8.56 10.45 -7.39
N ASN A 36 -7.61 10.23 -6.49
CA ASN A 36 -7.53 10.97 -5.23
C ASN A 36 -7.41 12.49 -5.44
N VAL A 37 -6.69 12.91 -6.47
CA VAL A 37 -6.52 14.33 -6.82
C VAL A 37 -7.76 14.90 -7.52
N ALA A 38 -8.52 14.04 -8.21
CA ALA A 38 -9.73 14.45 -8.92
C ALA A 38 -10.95 14.61 -8.01
N MET A 39 -10.93 14.08 -6.78
CA MET A 39 -12.10 14.07 -5.90
C MET A 39 -12.79 15.43 -5.72
N PRO A 40 -12.08 16.55 -5.44
CA PRO A 40 -12.73 17.86 -5.29
C PRO A 40 -13.50 18.30 -6.55
N HIS A 41 -12.94 18.05 -7.74
CA HIS A 41 -13.60 18.34 -9.01
C HIS A 41 -14.85 17.49 -9.23
N LEU A 42 -14.76 16.18 -8.89
CA LEU A 42 -15.89 15.26 -8.98
C LEU A 42 -17.00 15.61 -7.99
N MET A 43 -16.65 16.06 -6.78
CA MET A 43 -17.64 16.56 -5.80
C MET A 43 -18.45 17.72 -6.38
N THR A 44 -17.76 18.68 -6.97
CA THR A 44 -18.41 19.87 -7.57
C THR A 44 -19.26 19.47 -8.77
N GLU A 45 -18.75 18.63 -9.68
CA GLU A 45 -19.45 18.25 -10.91
C GLU A 45 -20.67 17.37 -10.64
N PHE A 46 -20.57 16.41 -9.69
CA PHE A 46 -21.69 15.53 -9.36
C PHE A 46 -22.62 16.11 -8.28
N GLY A 47 -22.26 17.23 -7.65
CA GLY A 47 -23.06 17.86 -6.60
C GLY A 47 -23.20 17.00 -5.35
N VAL A 48 -22.17 16.25 -4.98
CA VAL A 48 -22.19 15.31 -3.83
C VAL A 48 -21.27 15.77 -2.70
N SER A 49 -21.57 15.31 -1.48
CA SER A 49 -20.75 15.62 -0.30
C SER A 49 -19.38 14.93 -0.32
N ALA A 50 -18.46 15.42 0.52
CA ALA A 50 -17.14 14.81 0.70
C ALA A 50 -17.22 13.36 1.16
N THR A 51 -18.15 13.06 2.07
CA THR A 51 -18.39 11.69 2.55
C THR A 51 -18.93 10.78 1.45
N THR A 52 -19.81 11.29 0.58
CA THR A 52 -20.34 10.52 -0.55
C THR A 52 -19.26 10.23 -1.59
N ILE A 53 -18.46 11.23 -1.98
CA ILE A 53 -17.42 11.01 -3.01
C ILE A 53 -16.33 10.03 -2.55
N GLN A 54 -16.05 9.97 -1.25
CA GLN A 54 -15.07 9.06 -0.65
C GLN A 54 -15.39 7.59 -0.94
N TRP A 55 -16.68 7.24 -1.15
CA TRP A 55 -17.10 5.90 -1.54
C TRP A 55 -16.47 5.38 -2.83
N LEU A 56 -16.02 6.27 -3.73
CA LEU A 56 -15.27 5.88 -4.93
C LEU A 56 -13.94 5.20 -4.58
N THR A 57 -13.32 5.58 -3.46
CA THR A 57 -12.09 4.96 -2.96
C THR A 57 -12.38 3.84 -1.98
N THR A 58 -13.26 4.07 -1.00
CA THR A 58 -13.62 3.07 0.01
C THR A 58 -14.23 1.83 -0.64
N GLY A 59 -15.21 2.01 -1.55
CA GLY A 59 -15.83 0.89 -2.28
C GLY A 59 -14.81 0.09 -3.10
N TYR A 60 -13.88 0.77 -3.76
CA TYR A 60 -12.78 0.11 -4.47
C TYR A 60 -11.89 -0.70 -3.52
N MET A 61 -11.51 -0.13 -2.38
CA MET A 61 -10.67 -0.82 -1.38
C MET A 61 -11.37 -2.01 -0.75
N LEU A 62 -12.68 -1.91 -0.49
CA LEU A 62 -13.49 -3.01 0.06
C LEU A 62 -13.54 -4.20 -0.90
N VAL A 63 -13.83 -3.95 -2.19
CA VAL A 63 -13.84 -5.03 -3.20
C VAL A 63 -12.45 -5.67 -3.34
N ASN A 64 -11.38 -4.88 -3.36
CA ASN A 64 -10.01 -5.40 -3.37
C ASN A 64 -9.74 -6.26 -2.13
N GLY A 65 -10.08 -5.76 -0.94
CA GLY A 65 -9.86 -6.45 0.32
C GLY A 65 -10.55 -7.81 0.40
N VAL A 66 -11.73 -7.91 -0.20
CA VAL A 66 -12.49 -9.16 -0.32
C VAL A 66 -11.89 -10.13 -1.33
N LEU A 67 -11.44 -9.64 -2.48
CA LEU A 67 -10.96 -10.49 -3.57
C LEU A 67 -9.53 -10.99 -3.39
N ILE A 68 -8.69 -10.26 -2.67
CA ILE A 68 -7.30 -10.67 -2.41
C ILE A 68 -7.22 -12.02 -1.68
N PRO A 69 -7.93 -12.28 -0.58
CA PRO A 69 -7.94 -13.60 0.07
C PRO A 69 -8.45 -14.72 -0.84
N LEU A 70 -9.44 -14.42 -1.68
CA LEU A 70 -10.02 -15.37 -2.64
C LEU A 70 -9.09 -15.68 -3.81
N SER A 71 -8.10 -14.83 -4.06
CA SER A 71 -7.22 -14.91 -5.23
C SER A 71 -6.45 -16.25 -5.34
N ALA A 72 -6.02 -16.82 -4.20
CA ALA A 72 -5.33 -18.11 -4.20
C ALA A 72 -6.22 -19.23 -4.77
N PHE A 73 -7.48 -19.28 -4.32
CA PHE A 73 -8.48 -20.20 -4.86
C PHE A 73 -8.74 -19.94 -6.35
N LEU A 74 -8.97 -18.68 -6.73
CA LEU A 74 -9.26 -18.31 -8.11
C LEU A 74 -8.10 -18.65 -9.05
N ILE A 75 -6.85 -18.45 -8.67
CA ILE A 75 -5.65 -18.81 -9.43
C ILE A 75 -5.57 -20.32 -9.63
N THR A 76 -5.83 -21.11 -8.58
CA THR A 76 -5.77 -22.55 -8.63
C THR A 76 -6.91 -23.14 -9.47
N ARG A 77 -8.12 -22.58 -9.35
CA ARG A 77 -9.34 -23.06 -10.04
C ARG A 77 -9.37 -22.73 -11.53
N PHE A 78 -9.07 -21.48 -11.89
CA PHE A 78 -9.25 -20.96 -13.25
C PHE A 78 -7.94 -20.86 -14.05
N GLY A 79 -6.80 -20.96 -13.36
CA GLY A 79 -5.48 -20.76 -13.95
C GLY A 79 -5.13 -19.29 -14.15
N GLN A 80 -3.84 -19.04 -14.28
CA GLN A 80 -3.31 -17.66 -14.30
C GLN A 80 -3.72 -16.88 -15.57
N ARG A 81 -3.75 -17.54 -16.75
CA ARG A 81 -4.10 -16.89 -18.03
C ARG A 81 -5.54 -16.38 -18.02
N SER A 82 -6.49 -17.27 -17.75
CA SER A 82 -7.92 -16.94 -17.79
C SER A 82 -8.24 -15.86 -16.77
N LEU A 83 -7.66 -15.99 -15.57
CA LEU A 83 -7.90 -15.05 -14.48
C LEU A 83 -7.30 -13.66 -14.79
N PHE A 84 -6.11 -13.59 -15.41
CA PHE A 84 -5.50 -12.33 -15.84
C PHE A 84 -6.36 -11.63 -16.90
N LEU A 85 -6.84 -12.37 -17.90
CA LEU A 85 -7.69 -11.82 -18.94
C LEU A 85 -9.00 -11.28 -18.37
N VAL A 86 -9.68 -12.05 -17.52
CA VAL A 86 -10.93 -11.60 -16.85
C VAL A 86 -10.66 -10.35 -16.00
N ALA A 87 -9.59 -10.35 -15.21
CA ALA A 87 -9.22 -9.20 -14.39
C ALA A 87 -8.95 -7.94 -15.22
N MET A 88 -8.19 -8.06 -16.32
CA MET A 88 -7.90 -6.95 -17.22
C MET A 88 -9.15 -6.47 -17.99
N ILE A 89 -10.04 -7.37 -18.38
CA ILE A 89 -11.31 -7.01 -19.03
C ILE A 89 -12.19 -6.25 -18.04
N CYS A 90 -12.39 -6.75 -16.81
CA CYS A 90 -13.15 -6.04 -15.78
C CYS A 90 -12.54 -4.67 -15.48
N PHE A 91 -11.21 -4.59 -15.32
CA PHE A 91 -10.52 -3.34 -15.09
C PHE A 91 -10.73 -2.33 -16.23
N THR A 92 -10.54 -2.76 -17.49
CA THR A 92 -10.65 -1.88 -18.66
C THR A 92 -12.09 -1.45 -18.91
N LEU A 93 -13.07 -2.35 -18.76
CA LEU A 93 -14.50 -2.02 -18.87
C LEU A 93 -14.94 -1.07 -17.74
N GLY A 94 -14.54 -1.35 -16.49
CA GLY A 94 -14.79 -0.44 -15.37
C GLY A 94 -14.17 0.94 -15.59
N THR A 95 -12.96 1.00 -16.16
CA THR A 95 -12.30 2.25 -16.53
C THR A 95 -13.09 3.02 -17.59
N LEU A 96 -13.60 2.32 -18.61
CA LEU A 96 -14.44 2.94 -19.64
C LEU A 96 -15.74 3.50 -19.03
N VAL A 97 -16.42 2.72 -18.19
CA VAL A 97 -17.65 3.17 -17.49
C VAL A 97 -17.37 4.40 -16.63
N CYS A 98 -16.25 4.44 -15.90
CA CYS A 98 -15.84 5.63 -15.14
C CYS A 98 -15.63 6.84 -16.05
N GLY A 99 -14.95 6.70 -17.18
CA GLY A 99 -14.73 7.79 -18.12
C GLY A 99 -16.02 8.35 -18.74
N MET A 100 -17.02 7.49 -18.93
CA MET A 100 -18.33 7.84 -19.48
C MET A 100 -19.35 8.28 -18.42
N ALA A 101 -19.01 8.28 -17.13
CA ALA A 101 -19.96 8.47 -16.05
C ALA A 101 -20.62 9.86 -16.10
N PRO A 102 -21.96 9.94 -16.19
CA PRO A 102 -22.72 11.19 -16.16
C PRO A 102 -23.05 11.62 -14.72
N ASN A 103 -22.95 10.72 -13.74
CA ASN A 103 -23.29 10.94 -12.35
C ASN A 103 -22.47 10.05 -11.42
N PHE A 104 -22.56 10.34 -10.11
CA PHE A 104 -21.85 9.60 -9.06
C PHE A 104 -22.16 8.09 -9.07
N SER A 105 -23.42 7.69 -9.21
CA SER A 105 -23.81 6.27 -9.15
C SER A 105 -23.16 5.45 -10.27
N THR A 106 -23.14 5.97 -11.50
CA THR A 106 -22.47 5.32 -12.63
C THR A 106 -20.96 5.25 -12.41
N MET A 107 -20.37 6.31 -11.88
CA MET A 107 -18.96 6.34 -11.52
C MET A 107 -18.64 5.28 -10.46
N LEU A 108 -19.45 5.16 -9.41
CA LEU A 108 -19.28 4.16 -8.37
C LEU A 108 -19.38 2.72 -8.92
N ILE A 109 -20.38 2.43 -9.77
CA ILE A 109 -20.51 1.12 -10.42
C ILE A 109 -19.25 0.82 -11.25
N GLY A 110 -18.78 1.77 -12.06
CA GLY A 110 -17.54 1.63 -12.81
C GLY A 110 -16.34 1.30 -11.91
N ARG A 111 -16.22 1.99 -10.76
CA ARG A 111 -15.17 1.76 -9.76
C ARG A 111 -15.25 0.36 -9.13
N LEU A 112 -16.44 -0.13 -8.81
CA LEU A 112 -16.63 -1.49 -8.26
C LEU A 112 -16.24 -2.56 -9.29
N ILE A 113 -16.64 -2.41 -10.56
CA ILE A 113 -16.22 -3.31 -11.65
C ILE A 113 -14.70 -3.28 -11.82
N GLN A 114 -14.10 -2.10 -11.80
CA GLN A 114 -12.66 -1.87 -11.92
C GLN A 114 -11.90 -2.53 -10.75
N ALA A 115 -12.44 -2.46 -9.53
CA ALA A 115 -11.87 -3.06 -8.34
C ALA A 115 -11.83 -4.59 -8.41
N VAL A 116 -12.78 -5.24 -9.08
CA VAL A 116 -12.74 -6.69 -9.32
C VAL A 116 -11.47 -7.06 -10.08
N GLY A 117 -11.11 -6.29 -11.11
CA GLY A 117 -9.85 -6.48 -11.81
C GLY A 117 -8.62 -6.19 -10.94
N GLY A 118 -8.60 -5.04 -10.29
CA GLY A 118 -7.46 -4.57 -9.48
C GLY A 118 -7.10 -5.50 -8.32
N GLY A 119 -8.10 -6.02 -7.60
CA GLY A 119 -7.90 -6.91 -6.45
C GLY A 119 -7.28 -8.26 -6.82
N ILE A 120 -7.55 -8.74 -8.03
CA ILE A 120 -7.01 -10.02 -8.52
C ILE A 120 -5.60 -9.84 -9.11
N LEU A 121 -5.34 -8.75 -9.83
CA LEU A 121 -4.09 -8.55 -10.57
C LEU A 121 -2.86 -8.65 -9.70
N GLN A 122 -2.86 -8.06 -8.52
CA GLN A 122 -1.69 -7.95 -7.68
C GLN A 122 -1.18 -9.30 -7.15
N PRO A 123 -2.01 -10.16 -6.49
CA PRO A 123 -1.56 -11.48 -6.06
C PRO A 123 -1.29 -12.41 -7.25
N LEU A 124 -2.03 -12.27 -8.36
CA LEU A 124 -1.83 -13.06 -9.57
C LEU A 124 -0.46 -12.81 -10.19
N VAL A 125 -0.11 -11.54 -10.38
CA VAL A 125 1.17 -11.14 -10.98
C VAL A 125 2.34 -11.59 -10.09
N MET A 126 2.24 -11.37 -8.79
CA MET A 126 3.24 -11.80 -7.83
C MET A 126 3.42 -13.33 -7.85
N THR A 127 2.32 -14.09 -7.82
CA THR A 127 2.37 -15.56 -7.91
C THR A 127 3.01 -16.01 -9.22
N THR A 128 2.67 -15.36 -10.33
CA THR A 128 3.23 -15.70 -11.64
C THR A 128 4.74 -15.45 -11.70
N ILE A 129 5.23 -14.36 -11.11
CA ILE A 129 6.67 -14.09 -10.98
C ILE A 129 7.38 -15.20 -10.21
N LEU A 130 6.79 -15.67 -9.10
CA LEU A 130 7.39 -16.75 -8.30
C LEU A 130 7.45 -18.10 -9.04
N PHE A 131 6.63 -18.30 -10.07
CA PHE A 131 6.72 -19.46 -10.96
C PHE A 131 7.70 -19.27 -12.11
N ILE A 132 7.86 -18.04 -12.63
CA ILE A 132 8.81 -17.72 -13.71
C ILE A 132 10.26 -17.77 -13.21
N PHE A 133 10.51 -17.20 -12.02
CA PHE A 133 11.86 -17.04 -11.49
C PHE A 133 12.17 -18.11 -10.45
N PRO A 134 13.26 -18.89 -10.60
CA PRO A 134 13.72 -19.79 -9.57
C PRO A 134 14.15 -19.02 -8.31
N PRO A 135 14.20 -19.67 -7.13
CA PRO A 135 14.48 -19.00 -5.85
C PRO A 135 15.75 -18.12 -5.84
N GLU A 136 16.74 -18.47 -6.63
CA GLU A 136 18.03 -17.76 -6.73
C GLU A 136 17.92 -16.40 -7.43
N SER A 137 16.94 -16.23 -8.31
CA SER A 137 16.75 -15.02 -9.14
C SER A 137 15.39 -14.35 -8.92
N ARG A 138 14.62 -14.77 -7.91
CA ARG A 138 13.33 -14.16 -7.55
C ARG A 138 13.46 -12.68 -7.19
N GLY A 139 14.62 -12.28 -6.64
CA GLY A 139 14.89 -10.89 -6.33
C GLY A 139 14.77 -9.98 -7.54
N LYS A 140 15.28 -10.39 -8.71
CA LYS A 140 15.13 -9.64 -9.96
C LYS A 140 13.67 -9.47 -10.36
N GLY A 141 12.90 -10.55 -10.36
CA GLY A 141 11.46 -10.52 -10.68
C GLY A 141 10.67 -9.66 -9.70
N MET A 142 10.93 -9.81 -8.40
CA MET A 142 10.28 -9.02 -7.36
C MET A 142 10.72 -7.56 -7.36
N GLY A 143 11.95 -7.26 -7.77
CA GLY A 143 12.40 -5.89 -7.99
C GLY A 143 11.61 -5.18 -9.08
N ILE A 144 11.33 -5.87 -10.21
CA ILE A 144 10.47 -5.35 -11.29
C ILE A 144 9.02 -5.20 -10.81
N PHE A 145 8.51 -6.14 -10.00
CA PHE A 145 7.19 -6.01 -9.36
C PHE A 145 7.13 -4.77 -8.46
N GLY A 146 8.17 -4.56 -7.67
CA GLY A 146 8.31 -3.39 -6.80
C GLY A 146 8.28 -2.06 -7.56
N LEU A 147 8.81 -2.05 -8.79
CA LEU A 147 8.75 -0.87 -9.66
C LEU A 147 7.29 -0.45 -9.91
N ALA A 148 6.41 -1.37 -10.34
CA ALA A 148 5.00 -1.05 -10.55
C ALA A 148 4.32 -0.62 -9.23
N MET A 149 4.64 -1.30 -8.11
CA MET A 149 4.03 -1.06 -6.81
C MET A 149 4.39 0.29 -6.19
N MET A 150 5.58 0.80 -6.46
CA MET A 150 6.11 2.01 -5.82
C MET A 150 6.08 3.23 -6.74
N PHE A 151 6.34 3.04 -8.02
CA PHE A 151 6.40 4.15 -8.99
C PHE A 151 5.01 4.65 -9.40
N ALA A 152 4.03 3.75 -9.59
CA ALA A 152 2.69 4.15 -10.00
C ALA A 152 2.01 5.10 -8.98
N PRO A 153 2.02 4.82 -7.65
CA PRO A 153 1.47 5.75 -6.66
C PRO A 153 2.21 7.10 -6.60
N ALA A 154 3.49 7.09 -6.86
CA ALA A 154 4.29 8.31 -6.77
C ALA A 154 4.09 9.25 -7.98
N VAL A 155 3.86 8.70 -9.18
CA VAL A 155 3.58 9.47 -10.40
C VAL A 155 2.11 9.89 -10.48
N GLY A 156 1.20 9.12 -9.88
CA GLY A 156 -0.24 9.34 -9.97
C GLY A 156 -0.67 10.77 -9.65
N PRO A 157 -0.33 11.35 -8.50
CA PRO A 157 -0.72 12.71 -8.13
C PRO A 157 -0.21 13.76 -9.11
N THR A 158 1.04 13.67 -9.55
CA THR A 158 1.62 14.62 -10.52
C THR A 158 0.90 14.55 -11.86
N LEU A 159 0.66 13.35 -12.38
CA LEU A 159 -0.04 13.15 -13.65
C LEU A 159 -1.50 13.60 -13.56
N SER A 160 -2.18 13.27 -12.46
CA SER A 160 -3.56 13.68 -12.22
C SER A 160 -3.68 15.20 -12.08
N GLY A 161 -2.79 15.85 -11.32
CA GLY A 161 -2.76 17.30 -11.17
C GLY A 161 -2.59 18.01 -12.51
N TRP A 162 -1.63 17.54 -13.33
CA TRP A 162 -1.39 18.08 -14.66
C TRP A 162 -2.61 17.93 -15.61
N ILE A 163 -3.25 16.73 -15.58
CA ILE A 163 -4.44 16.48 -16.43
C ILE A 163 -5.59 17.41 -16.01
N ILE A 164 -5.85 17.55 -14.71
CA ILE A 164 -6.97 18.34 -14.19
C ILE A 164 -6.77 19.84 -14.48
N GLU A 165 -5.54 20.33 -14.44
CA GLU A 165 -5.25 21.74 -14.76
C GLU A 165 -5.43 22.07 -16.24
N HIS A 166 -5.23 21.10 -17.17
CA HIS A 166 -5.23 21.36 -18.61
C HIS A 166 -6.41 20.73 -19.35
N TYR A 167 -7.04 19.70 -18.77
CA TYR A 167 -8.07 18.89 -19.42
C TYR A 167 -9.18 18.51 -18.42
N THR A 168 -10.19 17.83 -18.93
CA THR A 168 -11.23 17.22 -18.07
C THR A 168 -10.68 15.97 -17.37
N TRP A 169 -11.13 15.69 -16.14
CA TRP A 169 -10.78 14.49 -15.39
C TRP A 169 -11.08 13.18 -16.15
N ARG A 170 -12.03 13.20 -17.08
CA ARG A 170 -12.39 12.04 -17.91
C ARG A 170 -11.22 11.50 -18.72
N ILE A 171 -10.27 12.35 -19.10
CA ILE A 171 -9.08 11.95 -19.86
C ILE A 171 -8.20 10.99 -19.05
N MET A 172 -8.21 11.08 -17.72
CA MET A 172 -7.50 10.11 -16.87
C MET A 172 -7.98 8.67 -17.10
N PHE A 173 -9.28 8.49 -17.34
CA PHE A 173 -9.85 7.17 -17.62
C PHE A 173 -9.72 6.80 -19.10
N TYR A 174 -10.08 7.69 -20.01
CA TYR A 174 -9.99 7.42 -21.45
C TYR A 174 -8.56 7.11 -21.92
N GLY A 175 -7.55 7.73 -21.32
CA GLY A 175 -6.15 7.44 -21.63
C GLY A 175 -5.71 6.03 -21.22
N LEU A 176 -6.32 5.46 -20.19
CA LEU A 176 -5.99 4.11 -19.71
C LEU A 176 -6.69 3.01 -20.53
N VAL A 177 -7.84 3.29 -21.15
CA VAL A 177 -8.63 2.28 -21.91
C VAL A 177 -7.84 1.68 -23.08
N PRO A 178 -7.22 2.46 -24.00
CA PRO A 178 -6.47 1.89 -25.11
C PRO A 178 -5.26 1.09 -24.64
N ILE A 179 -4.60 1.51 -23.57
CA ILE A 179 -3.45 0.80 -23.00
C ILE A 179 -3.94 -0.53 -22.38
N GLY A 180 -5.05 -0.52 -21.64
CA GLY A 180 -5.68 -1.72 -21.10
C GLY A 180 -6.08 -2.72 -22.20
N ALA A 181 -6.68 -2.22 -23.29
CA ALA A 181 -7.01 -3.05 -24.46
C ALA A 181 -5.77 -3.66 -25.11
N LEU A 182 -4.69 -2.89 -25.26
CA LEU A 182 -3.41 -3.39 -25.75
C LEU A 182 -2.84 -4.50 -24.86
N VAL A 183 -2.88 -4.32 -23.53
CA VAL A 183 -2.43 -5.35 -22.57
C VAL A 183 -3.26 -6.62 -22.70
N ILE A 184 -4.59 -6.53 -22.89
CA ILE A 184 -5.47 -7.68 -23.11
C ILE A 184 -5.08 -8.42 -24.40
N ILE A 185 -4.89 -7.69 -25.49
CA ILE A 185 -4.49 -8.26 -26.80
C ILE A 185 -3.15 -8.98 -26.66
N LEU A 186 -2.15 -8.34 -26.07
CA LEU A 186 -0.83 -8.95 -25.87
C LEU A 186 -0.92 -10.18 -24.96
N ALA A 187 -1.75 -10.15 -23.92
CA ALA A 187 -1.95 -11.29 -23.02
C ALA A 187 -2.58 -12.49 -23.74
N LEU A 188 -3.51 -12.26 -24.66
CA LEU A 188 -4.13 -13.34 -25.47
C LEU A 188 -3.08 -14.16 -26.24
N PHE A 189 -2.05 -13.50 -26.77
CA PHE A 189 -1.01 -14.15 -27.57
C PHE A 189 0.18 -14.68 -26.74
N LEU A 190 0.57 -13.96 -25.69
CA LEU A 190 1.80 -14.23 -24.94
C LEU A 190 1.56 -15.08 -23.69
N PHE A 191 0.38 -14.98 -23.05
CA PHE A 191 0.15 -15.63 -21.77
C PHE A 191 -0.31 -17.08 -21.93
N LYS A 192 0.42 -18.02 -21.33
CA LYS A 192 0.04 -19.43 -21.19
C LYS A 192 -0.01 -19.80 -19.71
N ASN A 193 -0.88 -20.74 -19.33
CA ASN A 193 -0.92 -21.25 -17.97
C ASN A 193 0.40 -21.96 -17.63
N MET A 194 0.98 -21.61 -16.49
CA MET A 194 2.19 -22.24 -15.97
C MET A 194 1.88 -23.46 -15.11
N VAL A 195 0.72 -23.44 -14.48
CA VAL A 195 0.16 -24.54 -13.70
C VAL A 195 -1.19 -24.88 -14.30
N GLU A 196 -1.51 -26.17 -14.42
CA GLU A 196 -2.80 -26.61 -14.91
C GLU A 196 -3.89 -26.30 -13.87
N PRO A 197 -5.04 -25.75 -14.32
CA PRO A 197 -6.18 -25.49 -13.43
C PRO A 197 -6.65 -26.79 -12.76
N GLN A 198 -6.93 -26.71 -11.46
CA GLN A 198 -7.42 -27.83 -10.68
C GLN A 198 -8.92 -27.68 -10.41
N LYS A 199 -9.68 -28.77 -10.50
CA LYS A 199 -11.12 -28.78 -10.17
C LYS A 199 -11.32 -28.85 -8.64
N ILE A 200 -11.00 -27.76 -7.94
CA ILE A 200 -11.28 -27.64 -6.50
C ILE A 200 -12.70 -27.10 -6.29
N LYS A 201 -13.39 -27.56 -5.24
CA LYS A 201 -14.73 -27.05 -4.88
C LYS A 201 -14.59 -25.71 -4.17
N LEU A 202 -15.54 -24.80 -4.44
CA LEU A 202 -15.61 -23.55 -3.69
C LEU A 202 -16.07 -23.84 -2.25
N ASP A 203 -15.29 -23.41 -1.30
CA ASP A 203 -15.71 -23.35 0.10
C ASP A 203 -16.64 -22.14 0.28
N THR A 204 -17.94 -22.38 0.15
CA THR A 204 -18.95 -21.31 0.22
C THR A 204 -19.02 -20.66 1.59
N LEU A 205 -18.84 -21.43 2.67
CA LEU A 205 -18.83 -20.89 4.04
C LEU A 205 -17.58 -20.03 4.27
N GLY A 206 -16.40 -20.52 3.87
CA GLY A 206 -15.17 -19.76 3.95
C GLY A 206 -15.22 -18.49 3.10
N ALA A 207 -15.77 -18.55 1.88
CA ALA A 207 -15.97 -17.38 1.03
C ALA A 207 -16.89 -16.34 1.72
N PHE A 208 -18.00 -16.75 2.29
CA PHE A 208 -18.94 -15.88 3.00
C PHE A 208 -18.32 -15.23 4.23
N LEU A 209 -17.64 -16.01 5.06
CA LEU A 209 -16.93 -15.50 6.24
C LEU A 209 -15.80 -14.52 5.85
N SER A 210 -15.06 -14.83 4.78
CA SER A 210 -14.03 -13.95 4.24
C SER A 210 -14.62 -12.61 3.77
N ILE A 211 -15.69 -12.66 2.97
CA ILE A 211 -16.35 -11.46 2.44
C ILE A 211 -16.83 -10.56 3.59
N ILE A 212 -17.63 -11.11 4.51
CA ILE A 212 -18.15 -10.34 5.64
C ILE A 212 -17.00 -9.85 6.52
N GLY A 213 -16.05 -10.73 6.85
CA GLY A 213 -14.95 -10.42 7.75
C GLY A 213 -14.08 -9.28 7.25
N PHE A 214 -13.57 -9.39 6.02
CA PHE A 214 -12.70 -8.36 5.45
C PHE A 214 -13.47 -7.09 5.08
N ALA A 215 -14.69 -7.19 4.54
CA ALA A 215 -15.49 -6.01 4.22
C ALA A 215 -15.83 -5.21 5.50
N SER A 216 -16.34 -5.86 6.55
CA SER A 216 -16.70 -5.19 7.79
C SER A 216 -15.48 -4.60 8.51
N LEU A 217 -14.37 -5.35 8.56
CA LEU A 217 -13.14 -4.86 9.20
C LEU A 217 -12.57 -3.65 8.47
N LEU A 218 -12.41 -3.74 7.15
CA LEU A 218 -11.84 -2.65 6.35
C LEU A 218 -12.74 -1.41 6.34
N TYR A 219 -14.07 -1.60 6.28
CA TYR A 219 -15.03 -0.51 6.39
C TYR A 219 -14.92 0.19 7.75
N GLY A 220 -15.05 -0.56 8.85
CA GLY A 220 -15.01 0.01 10.19
C GLY A 220 -13.68 0.72 10.49
N VAL A 221 -12.56 0.13 10.08
CA VAL A 221 -11.24 0.76 10.24
C VAL A 221 -11.09 2.00 9.35
N SER A 222 -11.66 2.02 8.15
CA SER A 222 -11.62 3.21 7.28
C SER A 222 -12.39 4.38 7.89
N GLU A 223 -13.61 4.13 8.38
CA GLU A 223 -14.46 5.15 9.03
C GLU A 223 -13.93 5.58 10.41
N ALA A 224 -13.19 4.72 11.11
CA ALA A 224 -12.60 5.05 12.41
C ALA A 224 -11.66 6.27 12.37
N GLY A 225 -11.04 6.55 11.21
CA GLY A 225 -10.22 7.73 10.99
C GLY A 225 -11.01 9.03 10.94
N SER A 226 -12.28 8.99 10.50
CA SER A 226 -13.18 10.13 10.33
C SER A 226 -14.13 10.29 11.50
N ASP A 227 -14.86 9.23 11.87
CA ASP A 227 -15.93 9.24 12.86
C ASP A 227 -15.45 8.90 14.27
N GLY A 228 -14.19 8.40 14.36
CA GLY A 228 -13.58 8.01 15.62
C GLY A 228 -13.85 6.55 16.01
N TRP A 229 -12.95 6.01 16.83
CA TRP A 229 -13.01 4.61 17.29
C TRP A 229 -14.16 4.30 18.26
N SER A 230 -14.81 5.33 18.82
CA SER A 230 -15.93 5.18 19.75
C SER A 230 -17.29 5.21 19.06
N ASP A 231 -17.36 5.47 17.76
CA ASP A 231 -18.59 5.45 17.00
C ASP A 231 -19.22 4.04 17.01
N PRO A 232 -20.54 3.91 17.30
CA PRO A 232 -21.21 2.61 17.39
C PRO A 232 -21.17 1.80 16.08
N ILE A 233 -21.19 2.45 14.92
CA ILE A 233 -21.12 1.78 13.60
C ILE A 233 -19.70 1.27 13.38
N VAL A 234 -18.69 2.10 13.66
CA VAL A 234 -17.28 1.71 13.58
C VAL A 234 -17.01 0.51 14.50
N LEU A 235 -17.41 0.62 15.78
CA LEU A 235 -17.17 -0.43 16.76
C LEU A 235 -17.87 -1.75 16.38
N SER A 236 -19.15 -1.69 15.98
CA SER A 236 -19.90 -2.88 15.58
C SER A 236 -19.33 -3.54 14.33
N THR A 237 -18.96 -2.78 13.31
CA THR A 237 -18.38 -3.32 12.07
C THR A 237 -17.00 -3.91 12.29
N VAL A 238 -16.16 -3.30 13.12
CA VAL A 238 -14.85 -3.86 13.51
C VAL A 238 -15.02 -5.16 14.29
N ILE A 239 -15.93 -5.22 15.27
CA ILE A 239 -16.19 -6.43 16.05
C ILE A 239 -16.72 -7.56 15.15
N ILE A 240 -17.71 -7.27 14.30
CA ILE A 240 -18.24 -8.25 13.33
C ILE A 240 -17.11 -8.74 12.42
N GLY A 241 -16.29 -7.84 11.91
CA GLY A 241 -15.16 -8.15 11.05
C GLY A 241 -14.15 -9.07 11.73
N VAL A 242 -13.74 -8.77 12.97
CA VAL A 242 -12.81 -9.59 13.75
C VAL A 242 -13.38 -10.98 14.05
N ILE A 243 -14.65 -11.07 14.46
CA ILE A 243 -15.31 -12.36 14.75
C ILE A 243 -15.40 -13.20 13.47
N ALA A 244 -15.84 -12.61 12.35
CA ALA A 244 -15.96 -13.31 11.08
C ALA A 244 -14.60 -13.79 10.54
N ILE A 245 -13.53 -12.97 10.67
CA ILE A 245 -12.17 -13.37 10.30
C ILE A 245 -11.67 -14.49 11.22
N ALA A 246 -11.91 -14.42 12.52
CA ALA A 246 -11.53 -15.48 13.45
C ALA A 246 -12.25 -16.81 13.10
N ALA A 247 -13.55 -16.75 12.80
CA ALA A 247 -14.31 -17.92 12.34
C ALA A 247 -13.76 -18.44 10.99
N PHE A 248 -13.43 -17.55 10.05
CA PHE A 248 -12.79 -17.90 8.77
C PHE A 248 -11.45 -18.62 9.00
N VAL A 249 -10.57 -18.10 9.86
CA VAL A 249 -9.27 -18.72 10.17
C VAL A 249 -9.46 -20.13 10.74
N VAL A 250 -10.36 -20.29 11.73
CA VAL A 250 -10.63 -21.61 12.33
C VAL A 250 -11.17 -22.58 11.28
N GLN A 251 -12.09 -22.14 10.44
CA GLN A 251 -12.67 -22.96 9.38
C GLN A 251 -11.61 -23.36 8.34
N GLN A 252 -10.74 -22.44 7.90
CA GLN A 252 -9.68 -22.73 6.93
C GLN A 252 -8.58 -23.64 7.49
N LEU A 253 -8.28 -23.56 8.79
CA LEU A 253 -7.32 -24.47 9.45
C LEU A 253 -7.83 -25.92 9.52
N ARG A 254 -9.17 -26.11 9.55
CA ARG A 254 -9.84 -27.42 9.58
C ARG A 254 -10.11 -27.97 8.19
N ALA A 255 -10.16 -27.13 7.17
CA ALA A 255 -10.44 -27.53 5.79
C ALA A 255 -9.31 -28.41 5.22
N GLU A 256 -9.67 -29.46 4.47
CA GLU A 256 -8.72 -30.31 3.73
C GLU A 256 -8.12 -29.54 2.53
N GLU A 257 -8.94 -28.79 1.81
CA GLU A 257 -8.57 -27.92 0.68
C GLU A 257 -8.92 -26.46 1.00
N PRO A 258 -8.10 -25.76 1.82
CA PRO A 258 -8.42 -24.39 2.24
C PRO A 258 -8.31 -23.42 1.07
N MET A 259 -9.22 -22.43 1.00
CA MET A 259 -9.12 -21.31 0.06
C MET A 259 -7.88 -20.45 0.31
N LEU A 260 -7.58 -20.20 1.59
CA LEU A 260 -6.40 -19.49 2.04
C LEU A 260 -5.72 -20.30 3.15
N ASP A 261 -4.57 -20.90 2.84
CA ASP A 261 -3.89 -21.79 3.78
C ASP A 261 -3.07 -21.02 4.82
N PHE A 262 -3.60 -20.87 6.03
CA PHE A 262 -2.91 -20.22 7.15
C PHE A 262 -1.69 -21.00 7.67
N ARG A 263 -1.48 -22.23 7.22
CA ARG A 263 -0.29 -23.01 7.57
C ARG A 263 1.00 -22.41 7.01
N VAL A 264 0.91 -21.38 6.14
CA VAL A 264 2.07 -20.57 5.71
C VAL A 264 2.78 -19.92 6.89
N PHE A 265 2.07 -19.61 7.98
CA PHE A 265 2.68 -19.06 9.20
C PHE A 265 3.47 -20.07 10.06
N LYS A 266 3.44 -21.36 9.73
CA LYS A 266 4.36 -22.32 10.34
C LYS A 266 5.82 -22.10 9.91
N TYR A 267 6.03 -21.37 8.82
CA TYR A 267 7.35 -21.03 8.31
C TYR A 267 7.84 -19.74 8.98
N ASP A 268 8.84 -19.87 9.85
CA ASP A 268 9.33 -18.80 10.72
C ASP A 268 9.77 -17.53 9.98
N ILE A 269 10.50 -17.67 8.86
CA ILE A 269 10.93 -16.51 8.06
C ILE A 269 9.76 -15.87 7.32
N PHE A 270 8.76 -16.67 6.88
CA PHE A 270 7.53 -16.08 6.29
C PHE A 270 6.77 -15.26 7.34
N SER A 271 6.60 -15.78 8.55
CA SER A 271 5.92 -15.09 9.66
C SER A 271 6.67 -13.82 10.05
N LEU A 272 7.99 -13.91 10.23
CA LEU A 272 8.83 -12.75 10.56
C LEU A 272 8.80 -11.70 9.46
N SER A 273 8.94 -12.11 8.20
CA SER A 273 8.84 -11.20 7.04
C SER A 273 7.47 -10.53 6.96
N SER A 274 6.39 -11.25 7.29
CA SER A 274 5.03 -10.71 7.31
C SER A 274 4.89 -9.61 8.37
N ILE A 275 5.41 -9.81 9.59
CA ILE A 275 5.39 -8.79 10.65
C ILE A 275 6.22 -7.56 10.23
N ILE A 276 7.40 -7.76 9.67
CA ILE A 276 8.23 -6.64 9.19
C ILE A 276 7.51 -5.90 8.05
N ASN A 277 6.84 -6.62 7.13
CA ASN A 277 6.06 -5.99 6.05
C ASN A 277 4.86 -5.19 6.57
N ILE A 278 4.21 -5.60 7.66
CA ILE A 278 3.18 -4.81 8.34
C ILE A 278 3.77 -3.45 8.77
N ILE A 279 4.91 -3.47 9.45
CA ILE A 279 5.59 -2.25 9.92
C ILE A 279 5.99 -1.35 8.74
N ILE A 280 6.59 -1.93 7.69
CA ILE A 280 6.97 -1.21 6.47
C ILE A 280 5.74 -0.56 5.82
N THR A 281 4.62 -1.30 5.77
CA THR A 281 3.38 -0.82 5.18
C THR A 281 2.81 0.37 5.96
N VAL A 282 2.74 0.28 7.28
CA VAL A 282 2.31 1.39 8.13
C VAL A 282 3.19 2.63 7.92
N ALA A 283 4.52 2.45 7.92
CA ALA A 283 5.45 3.55 7.66
C ALA A 283 5.26 4.16 6.27
N LEU A 284 5.03 3.34 5.24
CA LEU A 284 4.79 3.80 3.86
C LEU A 284 3.52 4.67 3.79
N TYR A 285 2.40 4.14 4.29
CA TYR A 285 1.11 4.83 4.24
C TYR A 285 1.10 6.10 5.09
N THR A 286 1.81 6.12 6.23
CA THR A 286 1.99 7.34 7.02
C THR A 286 2.56 8.48 6.18
N GLY A 287 3.65 8.24 5.45
CA GLY A 287 4.24 9.26 4.59
C GLY A 287 3.35 9.65 3.41
N MET A 288 2.67 8.66 2.79
CA MET A 288 1.76 8.92 1.66
C MET A 288 0.53 9.73 2.08
N PHE A 289 0.11 9.65 3.33
CA PHE A 289 -1.07 10.33 3.84
C PHE A 289 -0.74 11.70 4.47
N LEU A 290 0.20 11.74 5.43
CA LEU A 290 0.49 12.96 6.16
C LEU A 290 1.24 14.01 5.34
N LEU A 291 2.14 13.60 4.45
CA LEU A 291 2.96 14.56 3.72
C LEU A 291 2.14 15.42 2.74
N PRO A 292 1.20 14.87 1.95
CA PRO A 292 0.29 15.71 1.15
C PRO A 292 -0.59 16.64 2.00
N ILE A 293 -1.08 16.18 3.15
CA ILE A 293 -1.88 17.04 4.07
C ILE A 293 -1.03 18.22 4.54
N TYR A 294 0.20 17.97 4.97
CA TYR A 294 1.12 19.03 5.38
C TYR A 294 1.37 20.02 4.22
N LEU A 295 1.74 19.52 3.05
CA LEU A 295 2.10 20.37 1.91
C LEU A 295 0.91 21.20 1.38
N GLN A 296 -0.28 20.59 1.26
CA GLN A 296 -1.43 21.25 0.64
C GLN A 296 -2.24 22.06 1.64
N ASN A 297 -2.53 21.50 2.83
CA ASN A 297 -3.45 22.15 3.77
C ASN A 297 -2.74 23.12 4.72
N LEU A 298 -1.45 22.90 5.05
CA LEU A 298 -0.74 23.74 6.00
C LEU A 298 0.24 24.70 5.32
N VAL A 299 1.03 24.23 4.37
CA VAL A 299 1.97 25.07 3.61
C VAL A 299 1.29 25.79 2.45
N GLY A 300 0.14 25.26 1.96
CA GLY A 300 -0.66 25.89 0.89
C GLY A 300 -0.16 25.59 -0.54
N PHE A 301 0.61 24.51 -0.73
CA PHE A 301 1.04 24.10 -2.07
C PHE A 301 -0.14 23.56 -2.88
N THR A 302 -0.10 23.79 -4.20
CA THR A 302 -1.03 23.12 -5.12
C THR A 302 -0.78 21.61 -5.17
N ALA A 303 -1.76 20.86 -5.65
CA ALA A 303 -1.60 19.42 -5.85
C ALA A 303 -0.43 19.09 -6.79
N LEU A 304 -0.23 19.91 -7.83
CA LEU A 304 0.89 19.78 -8.77
C LEU A 304 2.23 20.05 -8.08
N GLN A 305 2.34 21.13 -7.31
CA GLN A 305 3.58 21.45 -6.56
C GLN A 305 3.93 20.35 -5.56
N SER A 306 2.93 19.80 -4.84
CA SER A 306 3.11 18.67 -3.95
C SER A 306 3.57 17.41 -4.71
N GLY A 307 2.98 17.15 -5.88
CA GLY A 307 3.38 16.04 -6.74
C GLY A 307 4.80 16.18 -7.26
N LEU A 308 5.19 17.38 -7.69
CA LEU A 308 6.56 17.67 -8.16
C LEU A 308 7.60 17.51 -7.05
N LEU A 309 7.25 17.85 -5.80
CA LEU A 309 8.12 17.62 -4.63
C LEU A 309 8.38 16.12 -4.40
N LEU A 310 7.37 15.28 -4.62
CA LEU A 310 7.47 13.84 -4.43
C LEU A 310 8.15 13.12 -5.62
N LEU A 311 8.21 13.76 -6.80
CA LEU A 311 8.70 13.15 -8.04
C LEU A 311 10.15 12.63 -7.96
N PRO A 312 11.14 13.34 -7.38
CA PRO A 312 12.50 12.83 -7.23
C PRO A 312 12.55 11.51 -6.45
N GLY A 313 11.73 11.37 -5.39
CA GLY A 313 11.60 10.11 -4.66
C GLY A 313 11.02 8.99 -5.53
N ALA A 314 10.04 9.30 -6.39
CA ALA A 314 9.49 8.35 -7.36
C ALA A 314 10.55 7.84 -8.34
N ILE A 315 11.40 8.74 -8.85
CA ILE A 315 12.52 8.40 -9.75
C ILE A 315 13.54 7.51 -9.03
N VAL A 316 13.85 7.82 -7.77
CA VAL A 316 14.72 6.97 -6.94
C VAL A 316 14.12 5.58 -6.78
N MET A 317 12.82 5.45 -6.50
CA MET A 317 12.13 4.17 -6.40
C MET A 317 12.14 3.39 -7.73
N LEU A 318 11.95 4.09 -8.85
CA LEU A 318 12.00 3.51 -10.18
C LEU A 318 13.34 2.83 -10.45
N ILE A 319 14.45 3.51 -10.16
CA ILE A 319 15.80 3.05 -10.40
C ILE A 319 16.21 1.97 -9.37
N MET A 320 15.92 2.22 -8.10
CA MET A 320 16.41 1.39 -7.00
C MET A 320 15.64 0.10 -6.82
N SER A 321 14.38 0.00 -7.24
CA SER A 321 13.59 -1.22 -7.05
C SER A 321 14.17 -2.45 -7.76
N PRO A 322 14.54 -2.40 -9.07
CA PRO A 322 15.23 -3.50 -9.74
C PRO A 322 16.63 -3.76 -9.14
N ILE A 323 17.36 -2.70 -8.79
CA ILE A 323 18.71 -2.80 -8.19
C ILE A 323 18.61 -3.52 -6.83
N SER A 324 17.64 -3.18 -6.02
CA SER A 324 17.36 -3.83 -4.74
C SER A 324 17.09 -5.33 -4.90
N GLY A 325 16.38 -5.73 -5.95
CA GLY A 325 16.20 -7.14 -6.30
C GLY A 325 17.50 -7.86 -6.62
N ILE A 326 18.40 -7.23 -7.39
CA ILE A 326 19.72 -7.78 -7.69
C ILE A 326 20.58 -7.87 -6.43
N LEU A 327 20.58 -6.82 -5.61
CA LEU A 327 21.28 -6.79 -4.33
C LEU A 327 20.78 -7.88 -3.38
N PHE A 328 19.45 -8.11 -3.34
CA PHE A 328 18.86 -9.21 -2.58
C PHE A 328 19.38 -10.57 -3.04
N ASP A 329 19.46 -10.81 -4.35
CA ASP A 329 19.96 -12.07 -4.89
C ASP A 329 21.44 -12.29 -4.53
N LYS A 330 22.23 -11.21 -4.40
CA LYS A 330 23.66 -11.27 -4.07
C LYS A 330 23.92 -11.34 -2.56
N PHE A 331 23.32 -10.45 -1.79
CA PHE A 331 23.64 -10.25 -0.35
C PHE A 331 22.64 -10.92 0.61
N GLY A 332 21.43 -11.20 0.13
CA GLY A 332 20.31 -11.70 0.95
C GLY A 332 19.48 -10.60 1.60
N PRO A 333 18.43 -10.96 2.39
CA PRO A 333 17.46 -10.00 2.90
C PRO A 333 17.97 -9.16 4.08
N ARG A 334 18.76 -9.74 4.97
CA ARG A 334 19.12 -9.13 6.26
C ARG A 334 19.84 -7.78 6.13
N PRO A 335 20.95 -7.64 5.37
CA PRO A 335 21.65 -6.35 5.27
C PRO A 335 20.80 -5.28 4.60
N LEU A 336 20.01 -5.64 3.59
CA LEU A 336 19.13 -4.69 2.90
C LEU A 336 18.03 -4.20 3.82
N ALA A 337 17.42 -5.10 4.60
CA ALA A 337 16.37 -4.75 5.55
C ALA A 337 16.90 -3.81 6.64
N ILE A 338 18.06 -4.11 7.21
CA ILE A 338 18.66 -3.27 8.26
C ILE A 338 19.00 -1.87 7.71
N ILE A 339 19.73 -1.78 6.59
CA ILE A 339 20.13 -0.51 6.00
C ILE A 339 18.90 0.31 5.59
N GLY A 340 17.96 -0.31 4.91
CA GLY A 340 16.74 0.38 4.46
C GLY A 340 15.87 0.87 5.61
N LEU A 341 15.71 0.08 6.69
CA LEU A 341 14.97 0.51 7.89
C LEU A 341 15.71 1.62 8.64
N LEU A 342 17.03 1.56 8.79
CA LEU A 342 17.79 2.64 9.41
C LEU A 342 17.63 3.97 8.66
N ILE A 343 17.72 3.93 7.33
CA ILE A 343 17.46 5.11 6.49
C ILE A 343 16.04 5.61 6.71
N THR A 344 15.05 4.71 6.74
CA THR A 344 13.64 5.07 6.96
C THR A 344 13.43 5.68 8.34
N VAL A 345 14.05 5.14 9.39
CA VAL A 345 13.99 5.70 10.76
C VAL A 345 14.54 7.11 10.78
N VAL A 346 15.76 7.32 10.26
CA VAL A 346 16.42 8.64 10.26
C VAL A 346 15.60 9.67 9.47
N THR A 347 15.12 9.31 8.30
CA THR A 347 14.34 10.22 7.44
C THR A 347 12.94 10.47 7.98
N THR A 348 12.27 9.48 8.57
CA THR A 348 10.97 9.68 9.22
C THR A 348 11.11 10.54 10.47
N PHE A 349 12.22 10.41 11.22
CA PHE A 349 12.54 11.27 12.35
C PHE A 349 12.78 12.73 11.92
N GLN A 350 13.31 12.99 10.73
CA GLN A 350 13.43 14.38 10.23
C GLN A 350 12.05 15.04 10.05
N TYR A 351 11.02 14.29 9.70
CA TYR A 351 9.65 14.81 9.58
C TYR A 351 9.00 15.13 10.93
N THR A 352 9.57 14.72 12.06
CA THR A 352 9.09 15.16 13.39
C THR A 352 9.47 16.61 13.74
N LYS A 353 10.25 17.26 12.88
CA LYS A 353 10.74 18.64 13.05
C LYS A 353 10.22 19.58 11.96
N LEU A 354 9.13 19.23 11.29
CA LEU A 354 8.51 20.08 10.29
C LEU A 354 7.97 21.36 10.95
N THR A 355 8.13 22.48 10.25
CA THR A 355 7.57 23.79 10.58
C THR A 355 6.94 24.38 9.33
N ILE A 356 6.12 25.41 9.44
CA ILE A 356 5.51 26.11 8.30
C ILE A 356 6.58 26.64 7.33
N ASP A 357 7.76 27.00 7.84
CA ASP A 357 8.87 27.58 7.09
C ASP A 357 9.88 26.54 6.59
N THR A 358 9.60 25.25 6.75
CA THR A 358 10.52 24.20 6.30
C THR A 358 10.69 24.27 4.77
N SER A 359 11.95 24.39 4.31
CA SER A 359 12.24 24.64 2.91
C SER A 359 11.78 23.46 2.00
N TYR A 360 11.26 23.80 0.84
CA TYR A 360 10.84 22.85 -0.20
C TYR A 360 11.94 21.82 -0.52
N THR A 361 13.17 22.31 -0.71
CA THR A 361 14.33 21.45 -1.05
C THR A 361 14.67 20.46 0.06
N HIS A 362 14.55 20.87 1.34
CA HIS A 362 14.79 19.97 2.46
C HIS A 362 13.79 18.82 2.48
N ILE A 363 12.50 19.10 2.36
CA ILE A 363 11.44 18.08 2.36
C ILE A 363 11.64 17.13 1.18
N MET A 364 11.94 17.67 -0.01
CA MET A 364 12.20 16.90 -1.24
C MET A 364 13.38 15.94 -1.08
N LEU A 365 14.50 16.40 -0.50
CA LEU A 365 15.69 15.58 -0.29
C LEU A 365 15.44 14.48 0.75
N VAL A 366 14.80 14.82 1.87
CA VAL A 366 14.45 13.83 2.91
C VAL A 366 13.52 12.76 2.33
N TYR A 367 12.54 13.16 1.48
CA TYR A 367 11.64 12.23 0.81
C TYR A 367 12.40 11.32 -0.18
N ALA A 368 13.32 11.86 -0.97
CA ALA A 368 14.12 11.08 -1.91
C ALA A 368 15.03 10.05 -1.19
N ILE A 369 15.67 10.45 -0.09
CA ILE A 369 16.49 9.54 0.74
C ILE A 369 15.61 8.46 1.39
N ARG A 370 14.43 8.83 1.88
CA ARG A 370 13.45 7.88 2.41
C ARG A 370 13.00 6.87 1.36
N ALA A 371 12.73 7.34 0.15
CA ALA A 371 12.36 6.50 -1.00
C ALA A 371 13.45 5.50 -1.35
N PHE A 372 14.73 5.89 -1.27
CA PHE A 372 15.86 4.99 -1.42
C PHE A 372 15.84 3.89 -0.34
N GLY A 373 15.67 4.25 0.94
CA GLY A 373 15.57 3.29 2.04
C GLY A 373 14.41 2.30 1.83
N MET A 374 13.22 2.81 1.50
CA MET A 374 12.02 1.99 1.26
C MET A 374 12.20 1.01 0.09
N SER A 375 12.92 1.40 -0.96
CA SER A 375 13.22 0.52 -2.09
C SER A 375 14.10 -0.69 -1.71
N LEU A 376 14.96 -0.54 -0.70
CA LEU A 376 15.79 -1.64 -0.18
C LEU A 376 15.02 -2.60 0.74
N LEU A 377 13.81 -2.22 1.18
CA LEU A 377 13.02 -2.96 2.18
C LEU A 377 11.96 -3.85 1.58
N MET A 378 11.04 -3.24 0.86
CA MET A 378 9.72 -3.81 0.60
C MET A 378 9.82 -5.14 -0.15
N MET A 379 10.54 -5.16 -1.27
CA MET A 379 10.66 -6.37 -2.09
C MET A 379 11.60 -7.41 -1.49
N PRO A 380 12.78 -7.08 -0.96
CA PRO A 380 13.66 -8.04 -0.31
C PRO A 380 13.03 -8.78 0.87
N VAL A 381 12.33 -8.07 1.77
CA VAL A 381 11.69 -8.68 2.93
C VAL A 381 10.57 -9.63 2.50
N MET A 382 9.71 -9.19 1.56
CA MET A 382 8.63 -10.00 1.01
C MET A 382 9.16 -11.25 0.30
N THR A 383 10.20 -11.10 -0.52
CA THR A 383 10.83 -12.20 -1.24
C THR A 383 11.48 -13.22 -0.29
N ALA A 384 12.07 -12.74 0.81
CA ALA A 384 12.66 -13.61 1.83
C ALA A 384 11.63 -14.57 2.43
N GLY A 385 10.46 -14.05 2.81
CA GLY A 385 9.35 -14.87 3.31
C GLY A 385 8.87 -15.89 2.27
N MET A 386 8.67 -15.45 1.03
CA MET A 386 8.20 -16.32 -0.04
C MET A 386 9.19 -17.43 -0.42
N ASN A 387 10.50 -17.21 -0.27
CA ASN A 387 11.53 -18.20 -0.58
C ASN A 387 11.56 -19.40 0.41
N GLN A 388 10.97 -19.24 1.59
CA GLN A 388 10.85 -20.35 2.54
C GLN A 388 9.70 -21.29 2.18
N LEU A 389 8.66 -20.77 1.53
CA LEU A 389 7.48 -21.55 1.21
C LEU A 389 7.76 -22.61 0.12
N PRO A 390 7.15 -23.80 0.23
CA PRO A 390 7.13 -24.75 -0.87
C PRO A 390 6.27 -24.20 -2.03
N ALA A 391 6.56 -24.60 -3.27
CA ALA A 391 5.91 -24.09 -4.48
C ALA A 391 4.37 -24.18 -4.42
N ARG A 392 3.83 -25.25 -3.80
CA ARG A 392 2.38 -25.45 -3.63
C ARG A 392 1.71 -24.35 -2.78
N LEU A 393 2.45 -23.69 -1.89
CA LEU A 393 1.94 -22.63 -1.01
C LEU A 393 2.21 -21.22 -1.56
N ASN A 394 2.86 -21.07 -2.72
CA ASN A 394 3.18 -19.76 -3.28
C ASN A 394 1.92 -18.89 -3.48
N SER A 395 0.85 -19.43 -4.04
CA SER A 395 -0.41 -18.70 -4.25
C SER A 395 -1.04 -18.27 -2.92
N HIS A 396 -1.05 -19.15 -1.91
CA HIS A 396 -1.57 -18.84 -0.58
C HIS A 396 -0.67 -17.81 0.14
N GLY A 397 0.65 -17.94 0.04
CA GLY A 397 1.59 -16.97 0.61
C GLY A 397 1.47 -15.59 -0.02
N THR A 398 1.30 -15.50 -1.35
CA THR A 398 1.09 -14.22 -2.02
C THR A 398 -0.24 -13.58 -1.65
N ALA A 399 -1.33 -14.36 -1.63
CA ALA A 399 -2.63 -13.89 -1.18
C ALA A 399 -2.57 -13.39 0.27
N MET A 400 -1.95 -14.17 1.17
CA MET A 400 -1.77 -13.79 2.58
C MET A 400 -0.95 -12.50 2.74
N SER A 401 0.19 -12.38 2.05
CA SER A 401 1.04 -11.18 2.11
C SER A 401 0.30 -9.93 1.62
N ASN A 402 -0.48 -10.05 0.54
CA ASN A 402 -1.26 -8.93 0.02
C ASN A 402 -2.46 -8.59 0.92
N THR A 403 -3.13 -9.60 1.51
CA THR A 403 -4.20 -9.39 2.51
C THR A 403 -3.67 -8.64 3.73
N LEU A 404 -2.56 -9.10 4.31
CA LEU A 404 -1.92 -8.43 5.45
C LEU A 404 -1.53 -7.00 5.10
N ARG A 405 -0.98 -6.76 3.91
CA ARG A 405 -0.64 -5.42 3.46
C ARG A 405 -1.86 -4.51 3.34
N GLN A 406 -2.98 -5.00 2.78
CA GLN A 406 -4.23 -4.24 2.68
C GLN A 406 -4.77 -3.86 4.06
N ILE A 407 -4.84 -4.83 4.97
CA ILE A 407 -5.29 -4.61 6.36
C ILE A 407 -4.35 -3.63 7.07
N SER A 408 -3.04 -3.84 6.97
CA SER A 408 -2.04 -2.99 7.63
C SER A 408 -2.03 -1.57 7.07
N GLY A 409 -2.30 -1.40 5.78
CA GLY A 409 -2.46 -0.09 5.15
C GLY A 409 -3.67 0.65 5.72
N SER A 410 -4.82 -0.01 5.80
CA SER A 410 -6.05 0.55 6.33
C SER A 410 -5.92 0.89 7.83
N ILE A 411 -5.49 -0.09 8.65
CA ILE A 411 -5.28 0.13 10.10
C ILE A 411 -4.22 1.21 10.32
N GLY A 412 -3.10 1.16 9.60
CA GLY A 412 -2.02 2.12 9.72
C GLY A 412 -2.47 3.55 9.43
N THR A 413 -3.21 3.75 8.33
CA THR A 413 -3.75 5.07 7.97
C THR A 413 -4.71 5.57 9.04
N SER A 414 -5.68 4.73 9.48
CA SER A 414 -6.66 5.12 10.52
C SER A 414 -5.97 5.46 11.85
N LEU A 415 -5.01 4.63 12.29
CA LEU A 415 -4.26 4.84 13.52
C LEU A 415 -3.48 6.17 13.49
N ILE A 416 -2.78 6.42 12.39
CA ILE A 416 -2.00 7.65 12.21
C ILE A 416 -2.91 8.87 12.11
N THR A 417 -4.07 8.76 11.44
CA THR A 417 -5.08 9.84 11.42
C THR A 417 -5.60 10.14 12.82
N THR A 418 -5.94 9.11 13.59
CA THR A 418 -6.40 9.26 14.97
C THR A 418 -5.32 9.94 15.85
N ILE A 419 -4.07 9.51 15.73
CA ILE A 419 -2.95 10.14 16.45
C ILE A 419 -2.83 11.62 16.04
N TYR A 420 -2.81 11.89 14.75
CA TYR A 420 -2.73 13.26 14.21
C TYR A 420 -3.86 14.14 14.77
N THR A 421 -5.11 13.70 14.66
CA THR A 421 -6.28 14.47 15.10
C THR A 421 -6.28 14.72 16.62
N ASN A 422 -6.03 13.67 17.41
CA ASN A 422 -5.99 13.78 18.88
C ASN A 422 -4.84 14.67 19.34
N ARG A 423 -3.66 14.54 18.72
CA ARG A 423 -2.50 15.39 19.06
C ARG A 423 -2.70 16.83 18.61
N THR A 424 -3.33 17.07 17.46
CA THR A 424 -3.72 18.42 17.03
C THR A 424 -4.66 19.07 18.05
N THR A 425 -5.69 18.36 18.49
CA THR A 425 -6.63 18.85 19.51
C THR A 425 -5.91 19.13 20.84
N PHE A 426 -5.02 18.25 21.26
CA PHE A 426 -4.22 18.43 22.48
C PHE A 426 -3.33 19.67 22.38
N HIS A 427 -2.58 19.86 21.30
CA HIS A 427 -1.73 21.05 21.11
C HIS A 427 -2.57 22.32 20.99
N TYR A 428 -3.72 22.24 20.32
CA TYR A 428 -4.63 23.38 20.23
C TYR A 428 -5.13 23.81 21.61
N SER A 429 -5.55 22.87 22.47
CA SER A 429 -5.98 23.22 23.85
C SER A 429 -4.84 23.86 24.64
N GLN A 430 -3.61 23.35 24.53
CA GLN A 430 -2.45 23.96 25.22
C GLN A 430 -2.12 25.39 24.71
N ILE A 431 -2.30 25.66 23.42
CA ILE A 431 -2.10 27.01 22.87
C ILE A 431 -3.26 27.91 23.32
N ALA A 432 -4.50 27.42 23.30
CA ALA A 432 -5.69 28.14 23.74
C ALA A 432 -5.60 28.53 25.24
N ASP A 433 -5.07 27.65 26.10
CA ASP A 433 -4.84 27.94 27.51
C ASP A 433 -3.82 29.09 27.74
N LYS A 434 -2.84 29.20 26.83
CA LYS A 434 -1.85 30.30 26.86
C LYS A 434 -2.41 31.62 26.32
N THR A 435 -3.47 31.60 25.55
CA THR A 435 -4.18 32.80 25.03
C THR A 435 -5.32 33.25 25.97
N ASN A 436 -5.12 33.05 27.26
CA ASN A 436 -6.12 33.42 28.27
C ASN A 436 -6.25 34.94 28.38
N THR A 437 -7.46 35.44 28.22
CA THR A 437 -7.80 36.87 28.34
C THR A 437 -7.58 37.42 29.75
N ALA A 438 -7.39 36.55 30.75
CA ALA A 438 -7.01 36.96 32.12
C ALA A 438 -5.51 37.24 32.28
N ASP A 439 -4.66 36.87 31.30
CA ASP A 439 -3.22 37.22 31.36
C ASP A 439 -3.01 38.68 30.92
N PRO A 440 -2.49 39.56 31.81
CA PRO A 440 -2.23 40.94 31.47
C PRO A 440 -1.26 41.14 30.29
N THR A 441 -0.29 40.24 30.14
CA THR A 441 0.72 40.30 29.06
C THR A 441 0.09 40.01 27.71
N PHE A 442 -0.77 38.98 27.66
CA PHE A 442 -1.53 38.66 26.47
C PHE A 442 -2.48 39.82 26.10
N MET A 443 -3.24 40.34 27.07
CA MET A 443 -4.20 41.42 26.83
C MET A 443 -3.54 42.70 26.35
N HIS A 444 -2.35 43.05 26.88
CA HIS A 444 -1.60 44.19 26.39
C HIS A 444 -1.15 44.00 24.92
N SER A 445 -0.63 42.84 24.58
CA SER A 445 -0.22 42.49 23.21
C SER A 445 -1.41 42.48 22.25
N PHE A 446 -2.54 41.93 22.70
CA PHE A 446 -3.80 41.90 21.92
C PHE A 446 -4.30 43.34 21.66
N GLN A 447 -4.37 44.19 22.66
CA GLN A 447 -4.79 45.59 22.51
C GLN A 447 -3.89 46.37 21.57
N ASN A 448 -2.57 46.16 21.64
CA ASN A 448 -1.60 46.79 20.74
C ASN A 448 -1.81 46.34 19.29
N ALA A 449 -2.05 45.01 19.06
CA ALA A 449 -2.36 44.47 17.75
C ALA A 449 -3.67 45.04 17.19
N VAL A 450 -4.73 45.12 18.03
CA VAL A 450 -6.01 45.72 17.64
C VAL A 450 -5.85 47.19 17.26
N SER A 451 -5.15 47.95 18.06
CA SER A 451 -4.90 49.39 17.78
C SER A 451 -4.10 49.59 16.50
N SER A 452 -3.08 48.76 16.26
CA SER A 452 -2.27 48.78 15.03
C SER A 452 -3.13 48.49 13.79
N ILE A 453 -4.04 47.51 13.85
CA ILE A 453 -4.94 47.16 12.75
C ILE A 453 -5.97 48.25 12.50
N MET A 454 -6.54 48.83 13.56
CA MET A 454 -7.46 49.97 13.44
C MET A 454 -6.82 51.12 12.67
N VAL A 455 -5.57 51.50 13.00
CA VAL A 455 -4.87 52.58 12.33
C VAL A 455 -4.46 52.23 10.91
N ASN A 456 -3.86 51.03 10.69
CA ASN A 456 -3.30 50.65 9.39
C ASN A 456 -4.37 50.33 8.36
N MET A 457 -5.50 49.76 8.77
CA MET A 457 -6.58 49.33 7.87
C MET A 457 -7.80 50.30 7.86
N ASN A 458 -7.78 51.32 8.71
CA ASN A 458 -8.87 52.29 8.89
C ASN A 458 -10.22 51.61 9.13
N VAL A 459 -10.28 50.64 10.04
CA VAL A 459 -11.47 49.85 10.37
C VAL A 459 -11.98 50.11 11.78
N SER A 460 -13.24 49.76 12.06
CA SER A 460 -13.82 49.90 13.38
C SER A 460 -13.14 48.97 14.41
N LEU A 461 -13.28 49.30 15.70
CA LEU A 461 -12.74 48.51 16.81
C LEU A 461 -13.21 47.05 16.76
N ASP A 462 -14.48 46.80 16.48
CA ASP A 462 -15.03 45.46 16.43
C ASP A 462 -14.50 44.68 15.23
N THR A 463 -14.32 45.31 14.09
CA THR A 463 -13.70 44.71 12.90
C THR A 463 -12.25 44.35 13.19
N ALA A 464 -11.49 45.27 13.82
CA ALA A 464 -10.09 45.03 14.19
C ALA A 464 -9.93 43.89 15.21
N LYS A 465 -10.81 43.82 16.23
CA LYS A 465 -10.85 42.70 17.19
C LYS A 465 -11.12 41.37 16.49
N THR A 466 -12.13 41.34 15.64
CA THR A 466 -12.49 40.11 14.88
C THR A 466 -11.33 39.65 14.01
N TYR A 467 -10.63 40.59 13.37
CA TYR A 467 -9.44 40.28 12.55
C TYR A 467 -8.31 39.70 13.40
N VAL A 468 -7.98 40.31 14.54
CA VAL A 468 -6.93 39.81 15.45
C VAL A 468 -7.30 38.43 15.99
N TYR A 469 -8.55 38.22 16.45
CA TYR A 469 -9.01 36.91 16.92
C TYR A 469 -8.92 35.85 15.81
N SER A 470 -9.38 36.16 14.60
CA SER A 470 -9.31 35.23 13.48
C SER A 470 -7.86 34.86 13.11
N HIS A 471 -6.94 35.83 13.21
CA HIS A 471 -5.53 35.63 12.95
C HIS A 471 -4.87 34.75 14.01
N ILE A 472 -5.13 35.02 15.31
CA ILE A 472 -4.65 34.17 16.42
C ILE A 472 -5.20 32.74 16.28
N TYR A 473 -6.50 32.60 16.04
CA TYR A 473 -7.13 31.30 15.83
C TYR A 473 -6.49 30.53 14.67
N LYS A 474 -6.30 31.19 13.52
CA LYS A 474 -5.69 30.58 12.35
C LYS A 474 -4.25 30.10 12.64
N HIS A 475 -3.42 30.93 13.29
CA HIS A 475 -2.06 30.54 13.66
C HIS A 475 -2.06 29.40 14.69
N ALA A 476 -2.88 29.46 15.72
CA ALA A 476 -3.01 28.39 16.71
C ALA A 476 -3.41 27.05 16.06
N MET A 477 -4.34 27.09 15.11
CA MET A 477 -4.74 25.90 14.34
C MET A 477 -3.61 25.37 13.44
N LEU A 478 -2.91 26.27 12.73
CA LEU A 478 -1.78 25.87 11.88
C LEU A 478 -0.66 25.20 12.69
N ASP A 479 -0.24 25.85 13.78
CA ASP A 479 0.84 25.34 14.66
C ASP A 479 0.42 24.01 15.29
N SER A 480 -0.81 23.91 15.78
CA SER A 480 -1.34 22.67 16.37
C SER A 480 -1.39 21.53 15.36
N ASN A 481 -1.76 21.81 14.11
CA ASN A 481 -1.76 20.80 13.04
C ASN A 481 -0.35 20.35 12.69
N VAL A 482 0.63 21.28 12.61
CA VAL A 482 2.03 20.92 12.37
C VAL A 482 2.57 20.06 13.51
N MET A 483 2.31 20.44 14.77
CA MET A 483 2.71 19.65 15.94
C MET A 483 2.03 18.27 15.94
N GLY A 484 0.76 18.17 15.59
CA GLY A 484 0.04 16.90 15.47
C GLY A 484 0.64 15.99 14.40
N ILE A 485 1.05 16.54 13.24
CA ILE A 485 1.77 15.80 12.20
C ILE A 485 3.13 15.33 12.70
N ASN A 486 3.89 16.19 13.39
CA ASN A 486 5.20 15.85 13.95
C ASN A 486 5.09 14.68 14.95
N ASP A 487 4.09 14.70 15.83
CA ASP A 487 3.81 13.61 16.77
C ASP A 487 3.43 12.31 16.04
N ALA A 488 2.63 12.38 15.00
CA ALA A 488 2.27 11.21 14.19
C ALA A 488 3.50 10.61 13.48
N PHE A 489 4.42 11.43 12.97
CA PHE A 489 5.71 10.95 12.44
C PHE A 489 6.62 10.38 13.53
N MET A 490 6.55 10.87 14.76
CA MET A 490 7.29 10.29 15.89
C MET A 490 6.82 8.85 16.16
N TRP A 491 5.51 8.60 16.20
CA TRP A 491 4.97 7.25 16.34
C TRP A 491 5.38 6.33 15.18
N ALA A 492 5.33 6.82 13.94
CA ALA A 492 5.80 6.06 12.78
C ALA A 492 7.30 5.73 12.87
N THR A 493 8.11 6.63 13.44
CA THR A 493 9.53 6.39 13.70
C THR A 493 9.72 5.26 14.71
N LEU A 494 8.97 5.27 15.82
CA LEU A 494 9.03 4.21 16.84
C LEU A 494 8.65 2.83 16.26
N PHE A 495 7.59 2.76 15.45
CA PHE A 495 7.24 1.54 14.73
C PHE A 495 8.37 1.07 13.79
N SER A 496 9.02 2.00 13.09
CA SER A 496 10.13 1.66 12.19
C SER A 496 11.36 1.14 12.96
N VAL A 497 11.64 1.67 14.17
CA VAL A 497 12.70 1.16 15.07
C VAL A 497 12.42 -0.29 15.48
N ALA A 498 11.17 -0.62 15.82
CA ALA A 498 10.79 -2.02 16.09
C ALA A 498 11.07 -2.92 14.87
N GLY A 499 10.84 -2.41 13.66
CA GLY A 499 11.19 -3.09 12.42
C GLY A 499 12.69 -3.36 12.28
N VAL A 500 13.56 -2.41 12.67
CA VAL A 500 15.03 -2.62 12.69
C VAL A 500 15.39 -3.80 13.59
N ILE A 501 14.85 -3.85 14.80
CA ILE A 501 15.13 -4.92 15.75
C ILE A 501 14.70 -6.27 15.17
N LEU A 502 13.51 -6.36 14.61
CA LEU A 502 13.01 -7.60 13.99
C LEU A 502 13.83 -8.01 12.77
N SER A 503 14.36 -7.06 11.99
CA SER A 503 15.16 -7.35 10.81
C SER A 503 16.50 -8.04 11.12
N LEU A 504 17.01 -7.92 12.37
CA LEU A 504 18.21 -8.62 12.83
C LEU A 504 18.03 -10.15 12.83
N PHE A 505 16.81 -10.63 12.95
CA PHE A 505 16.49 -12.06 12.96
C PHE A 505 16.23 -12.64 11.57
N LEU A 506 16.17 -11.80 10.52
CA LEU A 506 16.05 -12.28 9.14
C LEU A 506 17.27 -13.09 8.73
N ARG A 507 17.03 -14.25 8.08
CA ARG A 507 18.07 -15.11 7.52
C ARG A 507 17.79 -15.44 6.07
N ASP A 508 18.84 -15.78 5.32
CA ASP A 508 18.73 -16.18 3.91
C ASP A 508 18.56 -17.71 3.79
N VAL A 509 17.31 -18.12 3.67
CA VAL A 509 16.91 -19.54 3.57
C VAL A 509 17.58 -20.24 2.36
N ARG A 510 17.95 -19.51 1.31
CA ARG A 510 18.64 -20.08 0.13
C ARG A 510 20.04 -20.59 0.51
N LYS A 511 20.76 -19.84 1.35
CA LYS A 511 22.08 -20.24 1.86
C LYS A 511 21.98 -21.47 2.77
N ASP A 512 20.93 -21.52 3.59
CA ASP A 512 20.69 -22.66 4.48
C ASP A 512 20.39 -23.94 3.68
N LYS A 513 19.55 -23.86 2.64
CA LYS A 513 19.28 -24.99 1.73
C LYS A 513 20.53 -25.48 1.01
N LYS A 514 21.34 -24.56 0.44
CA LYS A 514 22.61 -24.92 -0.22
C LYS A 514 23.61 -25.60 0.73
N ARG A 515 23.67 -25.12 1.98
CA ARG A 515 24.51 -25.75 3.02
C ARG A 515 24.03 -27.18 3.38
N ALA A 516 22.70 -27.33 3.50
CA ALA A 516 22.10 -28.65 3.79
C ALA A 516 22.33 -29.63 2.63
N GLU A 517 22.16 -29.18 1.38
CA GLU A 517 22.43 -30.00 0.19
C GLU A 517 23.91 -30.38 0.08
N LYS A 518 24.81 -29.43 0.38
CA LYS A 518 26.25 -29.73 0.39
C LYS A 518 26.62 -30.78 1.43
N LYS A 519 26.12 -30.64 2.68
CA LYS A 519 26.31 -31.62 3.72
C LYS A 519 25.78 -33.00 3.32
N LYS A 520 24.57 -33.07 2.75
CA LYS A 520 23.99 -34.32 2.28
C LYS A 520 24.79 -34.98 1.16
N LYS A 521 25.37 -34.17 0.24
CA LYS A 521 26.28 -34.71 -0.79
C LYS A 521 27.57 -35.19 -0.21
N GLU A 522 28.14 -34.51 0.77
CA GLU A 522 29.34 -34.94 1.49
C GLU A 522 29.08 -36.25 2.27
N GLU A 523 27.94 -36.36 2.97
CA GLU A 523 27.52 -37.58 3.64
C GLU A 523 27.31 -38.75 2.68
N LEU A 524 26.67 -38.50 1.51
CA LEU A 524 26.49 -39.53 0.48
C LEU A 524 27.83 -39.96 -0.16
N SER A 525 28.80 -39.07 -0.28
CA SER A 525 30.13 -39.41 -0.82
C SER A 525 30.99 -40.25 0.17
N LEU A 526 30.64 -40.22 1.45
CA LEU A 526 31.29 -41.02 2.51
C LEU A 526 30.67 -42.42 2.68
N LEU A 527 29.53 -42.70 2.05
CA LEU A 527 28.93 -44.03 2.06
C LEU A 527 29.72 -44.94 1.11
N PRO A 528 30.05 -46.17 1.54
CA PRO A 528 30.74 -47.12 0.68
C PRO A 528 29.90 -47.45 -0.56
N ALA A 529 30.56 -47.51 -1.71
CA ALA A 529 29.92 -47.87 -2.96
C ALA A 529 29.08 -49.15 -2.81
N PRO A 530 27.86 -49.21 -3.43
CA PRO A 530 27.07 -50.45 -3.38
C PRO A 530 27.92 -51.61 -3.91
N LYS A 531 28.07 -52.66 -3.11
CA LYS A 531 28.73 -53.87 -3.59
C LYS A 531 27.95 -54.39 -4.79
N GLU A 532 28.61 -54.48 -5.94
CA GLU A 532 28.07 -55.17 -7.10
C GLU A 532 27.67 -56.57 -6.69
N VAL A 533 26.38 -56.86 -6.69
CA VAL A 533 25.86 -58.22 -6.58
C VAL A 533 26.21 -58.88 -7.91
N LYS A 534 27.30 -59.64 -7.92
CA LYS A 534 27.57 -60.57 -9.01
C LYS A 534 26.45 -61.59 -9.03
N GLU A 535 25.54 -61.49 -9.98
CA GLU A 535 24.65 -62.59 -10.35
C GLU A 535 25.53 -63.75 -10.85
N SER A 536 25.50 -64.83 -10.09
CA SER A 536 26.05 -66.15 -10.48
C SER A 536 24.95 -67.00 -11.09
#